data_24c9000edce986109b3e6b6e42f13d32
#
_entry.id   24c9000edce986109b3e6b6e42f13d32
#
_cell.length_a   1.000
_cell.length_b   1.000
_cell.length_c   1.000
_cell.angle_alpha   90.00
_cell.angle_beta   90.00
_cell.angle_gamma   90.00
#
_symmetry.space_group_name_H-M   'P 1'
#
loop_
_entity.id
_entity.type
_entity.pdbx_description
1 polymer ?
#
loop_
_entity_poly.entity_id
_entity_poly.type
_entity_poly.pdbx_seq_one_letter_code
_entity_poly.pdbx_strand_id
1 'polypeptide(L)'
;MLSSGEGRSAVRDNVAIWYRGANYQLGRWRQGYGIWAVAGQQEHPLEAWPETPQGWAGAWSRFTAIEHPAAIVHLSRPHIPLASRNTSIGAAGLLGAGVACGITGLFPPYLSGASLASDPANLVPHVIYLATWLASGLLIVAGGTWRQVGALLGLGTSIVTVGYFLADLGTVASGGAGSFGAGLAFGLIGWLLCTAGAALAAWPPGRAGAPSLQLARRGRPAITLAITALLAIGVAVAFAPSWDSYILRTPAQLIQTVTAGNIFSNPAPVIFGNVVVMVAFVAVAVAAALWRPARLGAALLAGALIPMAAQAISALIQASQSISPAQFGISASRAAQLGLTITSGLTLAFWIYSALVIALAGVCAWMLIPARPQRQPATGAATAPAAFSWQA
;
A
#
# COMPACT_ATOMS: atom_id res chain seq x y z
N MET A 1 -15.21 45.74 24.56
CA MET A 1 -16.42 44.91 24.45
C MET A 1 -16.28 43.98 23.29
N LEU A 2 -16.59 42.70 23.53
CA LEU A 2 -16.69 41.56 22.62
C LEU A 2 -15.36 40.90 22.26
N SER A 3 -14.80 40.20 23.24
CA SER A 3 -14.10 38.95 23.10
C SER A 3 -15.14 37.83 23.21
N SER A 4 -15.16 36.89 22.32
CA SER A 4 -15.46 35.49 22.64
C SER A 4 -15.89 34.72 21.39
N GLY A 5 -15.26 33.63 21.07
CA GLY A 5 -15.84 32.66 20.16
C GLY A 5 -14.91 31.71 19.42
N GLU A 6 -13.61 31.68 19.67
CA GLU A 6 -12.70 30.76 18.98
C GLU A 6 -12.05 29.77 19.94
N GLY A 7 -12.83 28.90 20.52
CA GLY A 7 -12.27 27.92 21.49
C GLY A 7 -13.08 26.63 21.62
N ARG A 8 -13.76 26.14 20.57
CA ARG A 8 -14.67 24.99 20.76
C ARG A 8 -14.76 24.03 19.57
N SER A 9 -13.69 23.51 19.06
CA SER A 9 -13.81 22.49 18.02
C SER A 9 -12.86 21.30 18.13
N ALA A 10 -12.04 21.18 19.16
CA ALA A 10 -10.88 20.25 19.11
C ALA A 10 -11.10 18.87 19.75
N VAL A 11 -12.28 18.49 20.26
CA VAL A 11 -12.35 17.32 21.17
C VAL A 11 -13.33 16.20 20.77
N ARG A 12 -14.05 16.32 19.65
CA ARG A 12 -14.94 15.21 19.21
C ARG A 12 -14.30 14.16 18.30
N ASP A 13 -13.01 14.19 18.06
CA ASP A 13 -12.37 13.42 16.99
C ASP A 13 -12.22 11.90 17.23
N ASN A 14 -12.66 11.38 18.38
CA ASN A 14 -12.45 9.96 18.72
C ASN A 14 -13.70 9.20 19.19
N VAL A 15 -14.90 9.74 18.99
CA VAL A 15 -16.15 9.09 19.43
C VAL A 15 -16.92 8.57 18.22
N ALA A 16 -17.17 7.26 18.17
CA ALA A 16 -18.07 6.64 17.20
C ALA A 16 -19.39 6.28 17.88
N ILE A 17 -20.45 7.06 17.63
CA ILE A 17 -21.79 6.80 18.18
C ILE A 17 -22.46 5.74 17.33
N TRP A 18 -22.95 4.67 17.97
CA TRP A 18 -23.64 3.55 17.31
C TRP A 18 -25.15 3.53 17.58
N TYR A 19 -25.55 4.00 18.76
CA TYR A 19 -26.93 4.07 19.15
C TYR A 19 -27.26 5.46 19.69
N ARG A 20 -28.45 5.94 19.37
CA ARG A 20 -28.97 7.21 19.85
C ARG A 20 -30.35 6.98 20.43
N GLY A 21 -30.55 7.39 21.67
CA GLY A 21 -31.84 7.51 22.33
C GLY A 21 -32.36 8.93 22.29
N ALA A 22 -33.40 9.21 23.06
CA ALA A 22 -33.95 10.58 23.22
C ALA A 22 -32.98 11.50 23.98
N ASN A 23 -32.40 11.00 25.06
CA ASN A 23 -31.56 11.78 25.99
C ASN A 23 -30.10 11.41 25.95
N TYR A 24 -29.77 10.15 25.57
CA TYR A 24 -28.41 9.63 25.62
C TYR A 24 -27.99 9.00 24.29
N GLN A 25 -26.67 8.86 24.14
CA GLN A 25 -26.02 8.21 23.00
C GLN A 25 -25.02 7.21 23.53
N LEU A 26 -24.93 6.02 22.88
CA LEU A 26 -23.98 4.97 23.18
C LEU A 26 -23.01 4.80 22.01
N GLY A 27 -21.75 4.76 22.31
CA GLY A 27 -20.71 4.62 21.28
C GLY A 27 -19.39 4.11 21.81
N ARG A 28 -18.40 4.08 20.93
CA ARG A 28 -17.02 3.75 21.24
C ARG A 28 -16.19 5.02 21.41
N TRP A 29 -15.35 5.05 22.45
CA TRP A 29 -14.48 6.16 22.76
C TRP A 29 -13.12 5.64 23.20
N ARG A 30 -12.02 6.11 22.58
CA ARG A 30 -10.67 5.66 22.87
C ARG A 30 -10.57 4.12 22.89
N GLN A 31 -10.35 3.53 24.06
CA GLN A 31 -10.20 2.09 24.28
C GLN A 31 -11.41 1.48 24.99
N GLY A 32 -12.59 2.06 24.82
CA GLY A 32 -13.77 1.59 25.56
C GLY A 32 -15.08 2.03 24.93
N TYR A 33 -16.16 1.74 25.64
CA TYR A 33 -17.51 2.16 25.32
C TYR A 33 -17.94 3.27 26.26
N GLY A 34 -18.78 4.18 25.79
CA GLY A 34 -19.24 5.29 26.60
C GLY A 34 -20.68 5.69 26.30
N ILE A 35 -21.32 6.31 27.29
CA ILE A 35 -22.63 6.93 27.19
C ILE A 35 -22.48 8.45 27.33
N TRP A 36 -23.09 9.22 26.42
CA TRP A 36 -23.10 10.69 26.40
C TRP A 36 -24.52 11.20 26.40
N ALA A 37 -24.75 12.38 26.97
CA ALA A 37 -26.00 13.09 26.81
C ALA A 37 -26.15 13.63 25.39
N VAL A 38 -27.35 13.54 24.77
CA VAL A 38 -27.64 14.10 23.44
C VAL A 38 -27.54 15.61 23.45
N ALA A 39 -28.04 16.25 24.50
CA ALA A 39 -28.08 17.73 24.64
C ALA A 39 -26.74 18.34 25.13
N GLY A 40 -25.78 17.52 25.55
CA GLY A 40 -24.49 17.97 26.10
C GLY A 40 -23.37 17.99 25.06
N GLN A 41 -22.59 19.06 25.01
CA GLN A 41 -21.31 19.11 24.29
C GLN A 41 -20.17 18.57 25.18
N GLN A 42 -20.39 17.43 25.84
CA GLN A 42 -19.41 16.87 26.78
C GLN A 42 -18.29 16.15 26.01
N GLU A 43 -17.06 16.48 26.35
CA GLU A 43 -15.85 15.88 25.78
C GLU A 43 -15.64 14.44 26.26
N HIS A 44 -16.11 14.12 27.46
CA HIS A 44 -15.98 12.81 28.10
C HIS A 44 -17.34 12.14 28.22
N PRO A 45 -17.40 10.79 28.15
CA PRO A 45 -18.61 10.06 28.44
C PRO A 45 -19.04 10.27 29.89
N LEU A 46 -20.35 10.27 30.13
CA LEU A 46 -20.92 10.28 31.48
C LEU A 46 -20.53 9.01 32.24
N GLU A 47 -20.55 7.87 31.54
CA GLU A 47 -20.12 6.58 32.05
C GLU A 47 -19.27 5.90 30.96
N ALA A 48 -18.22 5.17 31.37
CA ALA A 48 -17.30 4.48 30.48
C ALA A 48 -17.04 3.04 30.89
N TRP A 49 -16.87 2.15 29.91
CA TRP A 49 -16.56 0.73 30.09
C TRP A 49 -15.36 0.35 29.23
N PRO A 50 -14.56 -0.67 29.66
CA PRO A 50 -13.42 -1.13 28.86
C PRO A 50 -13.88 -1.79 27.55
N GLU A 51 -12.98 -1.81 26.55
CA GLU A 51 -13.23 -2.46 25.25
C GLU A 51 -13.11 -3.98 25.37
N THR A 52 -14.06 -4.58 26.09
CA THR A 52 -14.21 -6.03 26.28
C THR A 52 -15.66 -6.44 26.01
N PRO A 53 -15.95 -7.73 25.75
CA PRO A 53 -17.33 -8.20 25.61
C PRO A 53 -18.18 -7.90 26.86
N GLN A 54 -17.61 -8.01 28.04
CA GLN A 54 -18.28 -7.67 29.31
C GLN A 54 -18.52 -6.15 29.41
N GLY A 55 -17.54 -5.33 29.00
CA GLY A 55 -17.71 -3.88 28.97
C GLY A 55 -18.81 -3.45 27.99
N TRP A 56 -18.92 -4.10 26.83
CA TRP A 56 -20.03 -3.88 25.92
C TRP A 56 -21.39 -4.25 26.53
N ALA A 57 -21.49 -5.44 27.12
CA ALA A 57 -22.71 -5.88 27.78
C ALA A 57 -23.15 -4.93 28.91
N GLY A 58 -22.20 -4.44 29.71
CA GLY A 58 -22.44 -3.45 30.76
C GLY A 58 -22.94 -2.12 30.19
N ALA A 59 -22.26 -1.58 29.18
CA ALA A 59 -22.62 -0.34 28.52
C ALA A 59 -24.01 -0.43 27.86
N TRP A 60 -24.30 -1.53 27.19
CA TRP A 60 -25.60 -1.78 26.57
C TRP A 60 -26.72 -1.90 27.60
N SER A 61 -26.51 -2.71 28.64
CA SER A 61 -27.48 -2.88 29.74
C SER A 61 -27.81 -1.55 30.40
N ARG A 62 -26.77 -0.72 30.68
CA ARG A 62 -26.96 0.59 31.25
C ARG A 62 -27.70 1.53 30.33
N PHE A 63 -27.35 1.56 29.03
CA PHE A 63 -28.00 2.39 28.03
C PHE A 63 -29.48 2.05 27.87
N THR A 64 -29.82 0.77 27.79
CA THR A 64 -31.21 0.31 27.71
C THR A 64 -32.01 0.50 29.00
N ALA A 65 -31.34 0.64 30.15
CA ALA A 65 -31.99 0.95 31.42
C ALA A 65 -32.38 2.43 31.57
N ILE A 66 -31.62 3.33 30.92
CA ILE A 66 -31.86 4.79 31.02
C ILE A 66 -32.61 5.37 29.80
N GLU A 67 -32.70 4.64 28.69
CA GLU A 67 -33.43 5.05 27.49
C GLU A 67 -34.64 4.17 27.25
N HIS A 68 -35.74 4.81 26.81
CA HIS A 68 -36.93 4.07 26.45
C HIS A 68 -36.69 3.24 25.18
N PRO A 69 -36.99 1.93 25.15
CA PRO A 69 -36.67 1.05 24.00
C PRO A 69 -37.16 1.58 22.64
N ALA A 70 -38.32 2.22 22.60
CA ALA A 70 -38.88 2.80 21.37
C ALA A 70 -38.12 4.05 20.87
N ALA A 71 -37.29 4.67 21.70
CA ALA A 71 -36.48 5.84 21.34
C ALA A 71 -35.08 5.45 20.85
N ILE A 72 -34.68 4.19 20.97
CA ILE A 72 -33.35 3.72 20.59
C ILE A 72 -33.30 3.49 19.09
N VAL A 73 -32.51 4.31 18.42
CA VAL A 73 -32.23 4.22 16.98
C VAL A 73 -30.80 3.72 16.78
N HIS A 74 -30.66 2.62 16.05
CA HIS A 74 -29.35 2.16 15.57
C HIS A 74 -28.90 3.04 14.41
N LEU A 75 -27.76 3.71 14.58
CA LEU A 75 -27.17 4.52 13.53
C LEU A 75 -26.42 3.59 12.57
N SER A 76 -27.01 3.31 11.41
CA SER A 76 -26.50 2.41 10.38
C SER A 76 -25.12 2.82 9.81
N ARG A 77 -24.67 4.02 10.13
CA ARG A 77 -23.31 4.51 9.88
C ARG A 77 -22.79 5.18 11.14
N PRO A 78 -21.62 4.77 11.67
CA PRO A 78 -20.99 5.54 12.73
C PRO A 78 -20.84 6.97 12.24
N HIS A 79 -21.29 7.93 13.04
CA HIS A 79 -21.14 9.34 12.71
C HIS A 79 -19.65 9.65 12.69
N ILE A 80 -19.06 9.70 11.49
CA ILE A 80 -17.65 10.05 11.31
C ILE A 80 -17.58 11.56 11.58
N PRO A 81 -16.77 12.02 12.55
CA PRO A 81 -16.60 13.44 12.81
C PRO A 81 -16.19 14.18 11.54
N LEU A 82 -16.72 15.39 11.32
CA LEU A 82 -16.42 16.22 10.15
C LEU A 82 -14.92 16.43 9.91
N ALA A 83 -14.11 16.52 10.97
CA ALA A 83 -12.66 16.62 10.89
C ALA A 83 -12.01 15.40 10.19
N SER A 84 -12.50 14.18 10.45
CA SER A 84 -12.04 12.96 9.76
C SER A 84 -12.40 12.95 8.26
N ARG A 85 -13.51 13.59 7.89
CA ARG A 85 -13.94 13.73 6.49
C ARG A 85 -13.07 14.74 5.74
N ASN A 86 -12.75 15.87 6.36
CA ASN A 86 -11.90 16.89 5.75
C ASN A 86 -10.47 16.39 5.49
N THR A 87 -9.88 15.64 6.43
CA THR A 87 -8.56 15.02 6.22
C THR A 87 -8.59 13.98 5.11
N SER A 88 -9.67 13.22 4.95
CA SER A 88 -9.82 12.25 3.85
C SER A 88 -9.93 12.94 2.49
N ILE A 89 -10.68 14.06 2.41
CA ILE A 89 -10.81 14.85 1.19
C ILE A 89 -9.46 15.49 0.83
N GLY A 90 -8.75 16.07 1.81
CA GLY A 90 -7.42 16.65 1.61
C GLY A 90 -6.41 15.61 1.11
N ALA A 91 -6.39 14.43 1.72
CA ALA A 91 -5.53 13.33 1.31
C ALA A 91 -5.84 12.85 -0.12
N ALA A 92 -7.11 12.68 -0.45
CA ALA A 92 -7.54 12.30 -1.80
C ALA A 92 -7.26 13.40 -2.83
N GLY A 93 -7.38 14.67 -2.42
CA GLY A 93 -7.02 15.83 -3.25
C GLY A 93 -5.53 15.84 -3.62
N LEU A 94 -4.65 15.54 -2.64
CA LEU A 94 -3.20 15.40 -2.90
C LEU A 94 -2.91 14.25 -3.85
N LEU A 95 -3.56 13.08 -3.66
CA LEU A 95 -3.42 11.94 -4.58
C LEU A 95 -3.91 12.30 -5.98
N GLY A 96 -5.05 12.97 -6.10
CA GLY A 96 -5.59 13.42 -7.40
C GLY A 96 -4.66 14.39 -8.11
N ALA A 97 -4.13 15.39 -7.39
CA ALA A 97 -3.14 16.31 -7.92
C ALA A 97 -1.84 15.61 -8.33
N GLY A 98 -1.38 14.64 -7.51
CA GLY A 98 -0.21 13.83 -7.82
C GLY A 98 -0.40 12.98 -9.06
N VAL A 99 -1.55 12.34 -9.23
CA VAL A 99 -1.90 11.58 -10.45
C VAL A 99 -1.95 12.51 -11.66
N ALA A 100 -2.56 13.70 -11.55
CA ALA A 100 -2.60 14.66 -12.65
C ALA A 100 -1.19 15.11 -13.06
N CYS A 101 -0.31 15.44 -12.11
CA CYS A 101 1.10 15.73 -12.37
C CYS A 101 1.80 14.54 -13.05
N GLY A 102 1.60 13.32 -12.55
CA GLY A 102 2.18 12.12 -13.14
C GLY A 102 1.73 11.88 -14.58
N ILE A 103 0.44 12.05 -14.88
CA ILE A 103 -0.09 11.97 -16.26
C ILE A 103 0.57 13.04 -17.15
N THR A 104 0.66 14.29 -16.66
CA THR A 104 1.35 15.36 -17.38
C THR A 104 2.79 14.99 -17.68
N GLY A 105 3.48 14.33 -16.73
CA GLY A 105 4.88 13.90 -16.87
C GLY A 105 5.13 12.81 -17.93
N LEU A 106 4.10 12.14 -18.45
CA LEU A 106 4.26 11.10 -19.47
C LEU A 106 4.63 11.65 -20.85
N PHE A 107 4.25 12.89 -21.15
CA PHE A 107 4.35 13.45 -22.50
C PHE A 107 5.64 14.25 -22.77
N PRO A 108 6.16 15.08 -21.82
CA PRO A 108 7.42 15.79 -22.04
C PRO A 108 8.62 14.83 -22.02
N PRO A 109 9.80 15.29 -22.47
CA PRO A 109 11.04 14.55 -22.33
C PRO A 109 11.28 14.13 -20.88
N TYR A 110 11.56 12.83 -20.69
CA TYR A 110 11.78 12.23 -19.36
C TYR A 110 13.28 12.08 -19.10
N LEU A 111 13.93 11.18 -19.82
CA LEU A 111 15.38 10.99 -19.86
C LEU A 111 15.82 10.96 -21.33
N SER A 112 17.02 11.42 -21.64
CA SER A 112 17.62 11.34 -22.99
C SER A 112 16.79 12.00 -24.11
N GLY A 113 15.93 12.96 -23.77
CA GLY A 113 15.07 13.64 -24.76
C GLY A 113 13.82 12.86 -25.18
N ALA A 114 13.68 11.60 -24.83
CA ALA A 114 12.48 10.80 -25.12
C ALA A 114 11.41 10.99 -24.06
N SER A 115 10.13 10.96 -24.46
CA SER A 115 9.00 10.93 -23.53
C SER A 115 8.66 9.49 -23.12
N LEU A 116 8.08 9.31 -21.93
CA LEU A 116 7.59 7.99 -21.51
C LEU A 116 6.49 7.44 -22.47
N ALA A 117 5.66 8.33 -23.02
CA ALA A 117 4.59 7.96 -23.94
C ALA A 117 5.11 7.41 -25.28
N SER A 118 6.38 7.64 -25.62
CA SER A 118 6.96 7.16 -26.90
C SER A 118 7.40 5.69 -26.86
N ASP A 119 7.54 5.09 -25.66
CA ASP A 119 7.97 3.71 -25.50
C ASP A 119 7.02 2.94 -24.57
N PRO A 120 6.29 1.94 -25.07
CA PRO A 120 5.35 1.14 -24.28
C PRO A 120 6.00 0.44 -23.08
N ALA A 121 7.27 0.02 -23.17
CA ALA A 121 7.96 -0.66 -22.07
C ALA A 121 8.17 0.29 -20.88
N ASN A 122 8.41 1.57 -21.12
CA ASN A 122 8.53 2.59 -20.10
C ASN A 122 7.18 3.17 -19.67
N LEU A 123 6.23 3.30 -20.61
CA LEU A 123 4.90 3.85 -20.34
C LEU A 123 4.07 2.98 -19.41
N VAL A 124 4.01 1.67 -19.68
CA VAL A 124 3.09 0.75 -18.96
C VAL A 124 3.33 0.72 -17.46
N PRO A 125 4.56 0.61 -16.92
CA PRO A 125 4.79 0.68 -15.48
C PRO A 125 4.26 1.97 -14.85
N HIS A 126 4.51 3.12 -15.48
CA HIS A 126 4.06 4.41 -14.96
C HIS A 126 2.53 4.52 -14.94
N VAL A 127 1.85 4.03 -15.98
CA VAL A 127 0.38 3.98 -16.02
C VAL A 127 -0.16 3.09 -14.89
N ILE A 128 0.46 1.95 -14.63
CA ILE A 128 0.08 1.04 -13.54
C ILE A 128 0.25 1.74 -12.18
N TYR A 129 1.33 2.49 -11.96
CA TYR A 129 1.52 3.24 -10.71
C TYR A 129 0.45 4.32 -10.54
N LEU A 130 0.19 5.10 -11.59
CA LEU A 130 -0.85 6.15 -11.58
C LEU A 130 -2.24 5.57 -11.32
N ALA A 131 -2.58 4.45 -11.97
CA ALA A 131 -3.84 3.74 -11.73
C ALA A 131 -3.96 3.26 -10.28
N THR A 132 -2.85 2.80 -9.67
CA THR A 132 -2.83 2.36 -8.28
C THR A 132 -3.06 3.52 -7.32
N TRP A 133 -2.43 4.68 -7.54
CA TRP A 133 -2.66 5.87 -6.72
C TRP A 133 -4.07 6.44 -6.91
N LEU A 134 -4.60 6.38 -8.12
CA LEU A 134 -6.00 6.75 -8.37
C LEU A 134 -6.97 5.84 -7.59
N ALA A 135 -6.77 4.52 -7.67
CA ALA A 135 -7.55 3.54 -6.91
C ALA A 135 -7.42 3.79 -5.39
N SER A 136 -6.20 4.08 -4.91
CA SER A 136 -5.94 4.48 -3.52
C SER A 136 -6.77 5.71 -3.12
N GLY A 137 -6.78 6.76 -3.94
CA GLY A 137 -7.58 7.97 -3.71
C GLY A 137 -9.08 7.69 -3.64
N LEU A 138 -9.60 6.88 -4.56
CA LEU A 138 -11.02 6.48 -4.57
C LEU A 138 -11.41 5.70 -3.31
N LEU A 139 -10.54 4.76 -2.86
CA LEU A 139 -10.76 4.02 -1.62
C LEU A 139 -10.73 4.93 -0.39
N ILE A 140 -9.86 5.93 -0.36
CA ILE A 140 -9.80 6.92 0.73
C ILE A 140 -11.09 7.75 0.79
N VAL A 141 -11.63 8.16 -0.36
CA VAL A 141 -12.91 8.89 -0.45
C VAL A 141 -14.08 8.00 -0.01
N ALA A 142 -14.07 6.71 -0.36
CA ALA A 142 -15.10 5.77 0.08
C ALA A 142 -15.19 5.67 1.61
N GLY A 143 -14.13 6.02 2.34
CA GLY A 143 -14.16 6.16 3.79
C GLY A 143 -14.21 4.85 4.56
N GLY A 144 -14.44 4.94 5.88
CA GLY A 144 -14.54 3.76 6.73
C GLY A 144 -13.27 2.88 6.70
N THR A 145 -13.48 1.57 6.55
CA THR A 145 -12.36 0.60 6.46
C THR A 145 -11.59 0.71 5.15
N TRP A 146 -12.23 1.17 4.08
CA TRP A 146 -11.61 1.36 2.76
C TRP A 146 -10.58 2.48 2.75
N ARG A 147 -10.76 3.52 3.59
CA ARG A 147 -9.77 4.59 3.75
C ARG A 147 -8.38 4.03 4.11
N GLN A 148 -8.32 3.13 5.10
CA GLN A 148 -7.04 2.55 5.53
C GLN A 148 -6.46 1.62 4.48
N VAL A 149 -7.31 0.84 3.80
CA VAL A 149 -6.89 -0.01 2.68
C VAL A 149 -6.28 0.83 1.56
N GLY A 150 -6.96 1.90 1.13
CA GLY A 150 -6.45 2.81 0.11
C GLY A 150 -5.14 3.47 0.52
N ALA A 151 -5.06 3.98 1.75
CA ALA A 151 -3.85 4.62 2.26
C ALA A 151 -2.64 3.67 2.25
N LEU A 152 -2.81 2.43 2.71
CA LEU A 152 -1.72 1.44 2.75
C LEU A 152 -1.36 0.92 1.36
N LEU A 153 -2.33 0.78 0.45
CA LEU A 153 -2.09 0.48 -0.96
C LEU A 153 -1.19 1.55 -1.60
N GLY A 154 -1.56 2.82 -1.46
CA GLY A 154 -0.78 3.94 -2.00
C GLY A 154 0.61 4.04 -1.37
N LEU A 155 0.74 3.85 -0.05
CA LEU A 155 2.03 3.86 0.64
C LEU A 155 2.93 2.73 0.18
N GLY A 156 2.42 1.49 0.05
CA GLY A 156 3.20 0.36 -0.45
C GLY A 156 3.79 0.64 -1.83
N THR A 157 2.99 1.18 -2.74
CA THR A 157 3.43 1.62 -4.06
C THR A 157 4.50 2.71 -3.96
N SER A 158 4.26 3.75 -3.16
CA SER A 158 5.19 4.88 -3.02
C SER A 158 6.55 4.47 -2.45
N ILE A 159 6.59 3.60 -1.44
CA ILE A 159 7.83 3.17 -0.79
C ILE A 159 8.71 2.38 -1.76
N VAL A 160 8.13 1.54 -2.61
CA VAL A 160 8.92 0.77 -3.58
C VAL A 160 9.35 1.64 -4.75
N THR A 161 8.46 2.48 -5.28
CA THR A 161 8.75 3.33 -6.44
C THR A 161 9.78 4.42 -6.17
N VAL A 162 10.03 4.80 -4.89
CA VAL A 162 11.11 5.75 -4.57
C VAL A 162 12.47 5.29 -5.10
N GLY A 163 12.75 4.00 -5.02
CA GLY A 163 14.02 3.45 -5.49
C GLY A 163 14.17 3.58 -7.02
N TYR A 164 13.09 3.43 -7.79
CA TYR A 164 13.12 3.64 -9.24
C TYR A 164 13.40 5.11 -9.58
N PHE A 165 12.74 6.06 -8.93
CA PHE A 165 13.03 7.48 -9.11
C PHE A 165 14.48 7.84 -8.71
N LEU A 166 15.02 7.21 -7.67
CA LEU A 166 16.41 7.38 -7.29
C LEU A 166 17.37 6.80 -8.34
N ALA A 167 17.03 5.68 -8.99
CA ALA A 167 17.80 5.13 -10.09
C ALA A 167 17.79 6.05 -11.31
N ASP A 168 16.63 6.64 -11.65
CA ASP A 168 16.48 7.62 -12.74
C ASP A 168 17.33 8.87 -12.47
N LEU A 169 17.25 9.41 -11.23
CA LEU A 169 18.12 10.52 -10.81
C LEU A 169 19.60 10.14 -10.84
N GLY A 170 19.91 8.89 -10.49
CA GLY A 170 21.25 8.34 -10.58
C GLY A 170 21.78 8.31 -12.02
N THR A 171 20.92 7.99 -12.99
CA THR A 171 21.26 8.02 -14.43
C THR A 171 21.63 9.45 -14.87
N VAL A 172 20.84 10.44 -14.45
CA VAL A 172 21.15 11.86 -14.71
C VAL A 172 22.46 12.29 -14.05
N ALA A 173 22.66 11.93 -12.77
CA ALA A 173 23.84 12.32 -12.00
C ALA A 173 25.14 11.69 -12.52
N SER A 174 25.06 10.54 -13.19
CA SER A 174 26.22 9.82 -13.72
C SER A 174 26.75 10.42 -15.02
N GLY A 175 26.13 11.49 -15.56
CA GLY A 175 26.53 12.08 -16.85
C GLY A 175 26.31 11.13 -18.04
N GLY A 176 25.52 10.04 -17.84
CA GLY A 176 25.05 9.16 -18.91
C GLY A 176 24.22 9.95 -19.92
N ALA A 177 23.74 9.30 -20.97
CA ALA A 177 22.97 9.92 -22.06
C ALA A 177 21.65 10.60 -21.59
N GLY A 178 21.38 10.68 -20.26
CA GLY A 178 20.19 11.25 -19.66
C GLY A 178 20.36 12.68 -19.22
N SER A 179 19.66 13.63 -19.87
CA SER A 179 19.42 14.96 -19.32
C SER A 179 18.16 14.93 -18.45
N PHE A 180 18.14 15.75 -17.39
CA PHE A 180 16.96 15.93 -16.56
C PHE A 180 15.84 16.59 -17.38
N GLY A 181 14.81 15.82 -17.73
CA GLY A 181 13.69 16.30 -18.51
C GLY A 181 12.52 16.79 -17.65
N ALA A 182 11.65 17.60 -18.22
CA ALA A 182 10.44 18.09 -17.54
C ALA A 182 9.50 16.93 -17.12
N GLY A 183 9.49 15.83 -17.89
CA GLY A 183 8.71 14.63 -17.54
C GLY A 183 9.15 14.03 -16.21
N LEU A 184 10.46 13.92 -15.95
CA LEU A 184 11.00 13.44 -14.69
C LEU A 184 10.63 14.39 -13.53
N ALA A 185 10.69 15.71 -13.75
CA ALA A 185 10.29 16.69 -12.73
C ALA A 185 8.81 16.52 -12.34
N PHE A 186 7.90 16.46 -13.31
CA PHE A 186 6.48 16.23 -13.07
C PHE A 186 6.23 14.88 -12.41
N GLY A 187 6.94 13.83 -12.83
CA GLY A 187 6.87 12.50 -12.21
C GLY A 187 7.23 12.52 -10.72
N LEU A 188 8.35 13.20 -10.37
CA LEU A 188 8.80 13.35 -8.98
C LEU A 188 7.81 14.17 -8.13
N ILE A 189 7.31 15.29 -8.64
CA ILE A 189 6.28 16.09 -7.95
C ILE A 189 5.02 15.25 -7.75
N GLY A 190 4.58 14.54 -8.79
CA GLY A 190 3.43 13.66 -8.73
C GLY A 190 3.60 12.56 -7.67
N TRP A 191 4.77 11.93 -7.64
CA TRP A 191 5.11 10.93 -6.64
C TRP A 191 5.09 11.50 -5.21
N LEU A 192 5.69 12.67 -4.98
CA LEU A 192 5.69 13.33 -3.66
C LEU A 192 4.26 13.63 -3.18
N LEU A 193 3.41 14.17 -4.06
CA LEU A 193 2.02 14.46 -3.73
C LEU A 193 1.22 13.18 -3.43
N CYS A 194 1.40 12.12 -4.22
CA CYS A 194 0.75 10.83 -3.99
C CYS A 194 1.21 10.21 -2.66
N THR A 195 2.51 10.26 -2.37
CA THR A 195 3.08 9.76 -1.11
C THR A 195 2.54 10.54 0.09
N ALA A 196 2.54 11.87 0.01
CA ALA A 196 2.01 12.74 1.07
C ALA A 196 0.52 12.49 1.31
N GLY A 197 -0.28 12.35 0.25
CA GLY A 197 -1.70 12.04 0.34
C GLY A 197 -1.96 10.68 0.99
N ALA A 198 -1.24 9.63 0.58
CA ALA A 198 -1.35 8.31 1.17
C ALA A 198 -0.91 8.31 2.65
N ALA A 199 0.19 8.98 2.99
CA ALA A 199 0.67 9.12 4.36
C ALA A 199 -0.32 9.88 5.25
N LEU A 200 -0.88 10.99 4.78
CA LEU A 200 -1.90 11.76 5.49
C LEU A 200 -3.17 10.92 5.75
N ALA A 201 -3.56 10.08 4.79
CA ALA A 201 -4.70 9.18 4.97
C ALA A 201 -4.40 8.03 5.94
N ALA A 202 -3.17 7.50 5.94
CA ALA A 202 -2.75 6.42 6.83
C ALA A 202 -2.65 6.87 8.29
N TRP A 203 -2.29 8.13 8.51
CA TRP A 203 -2.07 8.71 9.83
C TRP A 203 -3.30 9.48 10.29
N PRO A 204 -4.23 8.86 11.06
CA PRO A 204 -5.38 9.59 11.57
C PRO A 204 -4.91 10.61 12.60
N PRO A 205 -5.32 11.88 12.51
CA PRO A 205 -5.05 12.86 13.56
C PRO A 205 -5.63 12.37 14.89
N GLY A 206 -4.83 12.34 15.94
CA GLY A 206 -5.28 12.07 17.31
C GLY A 206 -5.16 10.62 17.80
N ARG A 207 -4.67 9.66 17.02
CA ARG A 207 -4.31 8.33 17.55
C ARG A 207 -2.91 8.37 18.16
N ALA A 208 -2.86 8.69 19.45
CA ALA A 208 -1.73 8.35 20.32
C ALA A 208 -1.72 6.82 20.61
N GLY A 209 -1.68 6.02 19.58
CA GLY A 209 -1.58 4.58 19.63
C GLY A 209 -0.92 4.16 18.34
N ALA A 210 0.43 4.11 18.34
CA ALA A 210 1.17 3.49 17.24
C ALA A 210 0.54 2.12 16.95
N PRO A 211 0.42 1.73 15.67
CA PRO A 211 0.07 0.35 15.34
C PRO A 211 1.05 -0.52 16.13
N SER A 212 0.54 -1.26 17.11
CA SER A 212 1.37 -2.17 17.86
C SER A 212 1.82 -3.26 16.90
N LEU A 213 3.09 -3.18 16.50
CA LEU A 213 3.80 -4.30 15.87
C LEU A 213 3.83 -5.41 16.94
N GLN A 214 2.75 -6.17 17.03
CA GLN A 214 2.72 -7.31 17.90
C GLN A 214 3.60 -8.39 17.27
N LEU A 215 4.80 -8.52 17.82
CA LEU A 215 5.65 -9.67 17.48
C LEU A 215 4.81 -10.95 17.63
N ALA A 216 4.70 -11.66 16.52
CA ALA A 216 3.89 -12.86 16.42
C ALA A 216 4.32 -13.90 17.46
N ARG A 217 3.51 -14.10 18.51
CA ARG A 217 3.60 -15.29 19.35
C ARG A 217 3.35 -16.53 18.47
N ARG A 218 4.11 -17.63 18.73
CA ARG A 218 4.10 -18.91 17.99
C ARG A 218 2.72 -19.28 17.42
N GLY A 219 2.66 -19.55 16.09
CA GLY A 219 1.46 -19.98 15.41
C GLY A 219 1.39 -19.51 13.94
N ARG A 220 0.22 -19.55 13.32
CA ARG A 220 -0.04 -19.10 11.94
C ARG A 220 0.63 -17.78 11.55
N PRO A 221 0.68 -16.74 12.44
CA PRO A 221 1.34 -15.48 12.09
C PRO A 221 2.86 -15.62 11.87
N ALA A 222 3.54 -16.51 12.59
CA ALA A 222 4.98 -16.71 12.42
C ALA A 222 5.30 -17.40 11.08
N ILE A 223 4.48 -18.35 10.65
CA ILE A 223 4.62 -19.04 9.36
C ILE A 223 4.40 -18.04 8.21
N THR A 224 3.34 -17.23 8.28
CA THR A 224 3.06 -16.21 7.27
C THR A 224 4.22 -15.22 7.16
N LEU A 225 4.77 -14.77 8.28
CA LEU A 225 5.94 -13.89 8.30
C LEU A 225 7.16 -14.55 7.64
N ALA A 226 7.47 -15.79 8.02
CA ALA A 226 8.62 -16.50 7.47
C ALA A 226 8.50 -16.71 5.95
N ILE A 227 7.32 -17.16 5.48
CA ILE A 227 7.06 -17.35 4.04
C ILE A 227 7.14 -16.01 3.31
N THR A 228 6.48 -14.95 3.82
CA THR A 228 6.51 -13.63 3.18
C THR A 228 7.92 -13.08 3.11
N ALA A 229 8.69 -13.16 4.20
CA ALA A 229 10.06 -12.68 4.24
C ALA A 229 10.97 -13.45 3.27
N LEU A 230 10.88 -14.79 3.26
CA LEU A 230 11.66 -15.62 2.35
C LEU A 230 11.35 -15.32 0.88
N LEU A 231 10.09 -15.26 0.53
CA LEU A 231 9.67 -14.91 -0.84
C LEU A 231 10.09 -13.50 -1.23
N ALA A 232 9.95 -12.52 -0.33
CA ALA A 232 10.35 -11.14 -0.60
C ALA A 232 11.87 -11.00 -0.81
N ILE A 233 12.66 -11.68 0.00
CA ILE A 233 14.12 -11.77 -0.20
C ILE A 233 14.43 -12.44 -1.54
N GLY A 234 13.74 -13.54 -1.86
CA GLY A 234 13.87 -14.21 -3.16
C GLY A 234 13.58 -13.29 -4.34
N VAL A 235 12.49 -12.51 -4.28
CA VAL A 235 12.16 -11.49 -5.31
C VAL A 235 13.28 -10.44 -5.42
N ALA A 236 13.75 -9.91 -4.29
CA ALA A 236 14.82 -8.93 -4.26
C ALA A 236 16.12 -9.48 -4.88
N VAL A 237 16.50 -10.71 -4.55
CA VAL A 237 17.69 -11.37 -5.12
C VAL A 237 17.50 -11.64 -6.61
N ALA A 238 16.32 -12.11 -7.04
CA ALA A 238 16.04 -12.40 -8.45
C ALA A 238 15.85 -11.13 -9.30
N PHE A 239 15.67 -9.97 -8.68
CA PHE A 239 15.68 -8.67 -9.35
C PHE A 239 17.08 -8.23 -9.80
N ALA A 240 18.13 -8.70 -9.13
CA ALA A 240 19.51 -8.25 -9.36
C ALA A 240 20.15 -8.75 -10.66
N PRO A 241 19.99 -10.01 -11.12
CA PRO A 241 20.55 -10.49 -12.36
C PRO A 241 19.90 -9.86 -13.59
N SER A 242 20.61 -9.92 -14.72
CA SER A 242 20.02 -9.51 -16.01
C SER A 242 18.81 -10.38 -16.37
N TRP A 243 17.75 -9.73 -16.83
CA TRP A 243 16.54 -10.39 -17.33
C TRP A 243 16.53 -10.59 -18.83
N ASP A 244 17.33 -9.78 -19.55
CA ASP A 244 17.36 -9.77 -20.99
C ASP A 244 18.55 -10.56 -21.53
N SER A 245 18.31 -11.37 -22.56
CA SER A 245 19.33 -12.05 -23.33
C SER A 245 19.10 -11.79 -24.81
N TYR A 246 20.18 -11.62 -25.53
CA TYR A 246 20.16 -11.34 -26.96
C TYR A 246 20.90 -12.44 -27.69
N ILE A 247 20.27 -13.01 -28.72
CA ILE A 247 20.84 -14.03 -29.56
C ILE A 247 21.13 -13.39 -30.92
N LEU A 248 22.40 -13.24 -31.22
CA LEU A 248 22.89 -12.77 -32.51
C LEU A 248 23.19 -13.97 -33.40
N ARG A 249 22.55 -14.02 -34.55
CA ARG A 249 22.73 -15.11 -35.54
C ARG A 249 23.17 -14.53 -36.87
N THR A 250 24.16 -15.18 -37.48
CA THR A 250 24.58 -14.92 -38.88
C THR A 250 24.32 -16.15 -39.73
N PRO A 251 24.19 -16.02 -41.09
CA PRO A 251 24.05 -17.15 -42.00
C PRO A 251 25.19 -18.18 -41.91
N ALA A 252 26.39 -17.73 -41.50
CA ALA A 252 27.55 -18.57 -41.25
C ALA A 252 27.47 -19.41 -39.94
N GLN A 253 26.28 -19.49 -39.35
CA GLN A 253 25.98 -20.20 -38.09
C GLN A 253 26.73 -19.73 -36.84
N LEU A 254 27.35 -18.56 -36.87
CA LEU A 254 27.85 -17.95 -35.65
C LEU A 254 26.64 -17.53 -34.79
N ILE A 255 26.46 -18.24 -33.66
CA ILE A 255 25.45 -17.91 -32.66
C ILE A 255 26.20 -17.35 -31.46
N GLN A 256 25.95 -16.08 -31.14
CA GLN A 256 26.47 -15.46 -29.94
C GLN A 256 25.29 -15.06 -29.04
N THR A 257 25.31 -15.57 -27.81
CA THR A 257 24.34 -15.12 -26.78
C THR A 257 25.02 -14.07 -25.92
N VAL A 258 24.40 -12.88 -25.86
CA VAL A 258 24.85 -11.77 -25.03
C VAL A 258 23.74 -11.52 -23.99
N THR A 259 24.09 -11.55 -22.71
CA THR A 259 23.18 -11.13 -21.64
C THR A 259 23.37 -9.63 -21.38
N ALA A 260 22.29 -8.90 -21.16
CA ALA A 260 22.38 -7.52 -20.72
C ALA A 260 23.13 -7.42 -19.38
N GLY A 261 23.61 -6.23 -19.02
CA GLY A 261 24.23 -5.99 -17.73
C GLY A 261 23.24 -6.25 -16.58
N ASN A 262 23.74 -6.73 -15.45
CA ASN A 262 22.95 -6.81 -14.22
C ASN A 262 22.87 -5.44 -13.53
N ILE A 263 22.08 -5.30 -12.45
CA ILE A 263 21.92 -4.01 -11.77
C ILE A 263 23.24 -3.45 -11.21
N PHE A 264 24.24 -4.30 -10.93
CA PHE A 264 25.53 -3.91 -10.39
C PHE A 264 26.55 -3.50 -11.48
N SER A 265 26.21 -3.66 -12.75
CA SER A 265 27.02 -3.15 -13.88
C SER A 265 26.70 -1.69 -14.21
N ASN A 266 25.72 -1.08 -13.53
CA ASN A 266 25.38 0.33 -13.70
C ASN A 266 26.29 1.25 -12.88
N PRO A 267 26.31 2.58 -13.15
CA PRO A 267 26.95 3.56 -12.29
C PRO A 267 26.45 3.51 -10.84
N ALA A 268 27.32 3.81 -9.89
CA ALA A 268 27.02 3.71 -8.45
C ALA A 268 25.72 4.40 -8.00
N PRO A 269 25.34 5.61 -8.50
CA PRO A 269 24.07 6.22 -8.12
C PRO A 269 22.83 5.42 -8.59
N VAL A 270 22.91 4.77 -9.76
CA VAL A 270 21.85 3.88 -10.27
C VAL A 270 21.75 2.61 -9.44
N ILE A 271 22.92 2.00 -9.09
CA ILE A 271 22.98 0.86 -8.19
C ILE A 271 22.30 1.19 -6.86
N PHE A 272 22.59 2.37 -6.30
CA PHE A 272 21.96 2.81 -5.05
C PHE A 272 20.43 2.82 -5.15
N GLY A 273 19.86 3.38 -6.21
CA GLY A 273 18.41 3.37 -6.43
C GLY A 273 17.84 1.95 -6.48
N ASN A 274 18.47 1.04 -7.22
CA ASN A 274 18.05 -0.35 -7.32
C ASN A 274 18.14 -1.10 -5.97
N VAL A 275 19.19 -0.86 -5.20
CA VAL A 275 19.32 -1.42 -3.84
C VAL A 275 18.21 -0.88 -2.93
N VAL A 276 17.84 0.39 -3.05
CA VAL A 276 16.71 0.96 -2.31
C VAL A 276 15.41 0.26 -2.69
N VAL A 277 15.15 -0.05 -3.97
CA VAL A 277 13.98 -0.87 -4.37
C VAL A 277 13.96 -2.19 -3.63
N MET A 278 15.07 -2.94 -3.66
CA MET A 278 15.18 -4.27 -3.04
C MET A 278 14.92 -4.22 -1.54
N VAL A 279 15.59 -3.30 -0.83
CA VAL A 279 15.47 -3.14 0.63
C VAL A 279 14.08 -2.65 1.00
N ALA A 280 13.56 -1.65 0.30
CA ALA A 280 12.23 -1.10 0.54
C ALA A 280 11.14 -2.17 0.35
N PHE A 281 11.24 -2.97 -0.71
CA PHE A 281 10.30 -4.05 -0.98
C PHE A 281 10.29 -5.10 0.13
N VAL A 282 11.46 -5.60 0.55
CA VAL A 282 11.58 -6.57 1.65
C VAL A 282 11.04 -5.98 2.96
N ALA A 283 11.41 -4.73 3.28
CA ALA A 283 10.94 -4.07 4.48
C ALA A 283 9.41 -3.92 4.52
N VAL A 284 8.80 -3.51 3.39
CA VAL A 284 7.34 -3.39 3.27
C VAL A 284 6.67 -4.76 3.38
N ALA A 285 7.20 -5.80 2.75
CA ALA A 285 6.65 -7.15 2.81
C ALA A 285 6.67 -7.71 4.25
N VAL A 286 7.77 -7.52 4.97
CA VAL A 286 7.90 -7.90 6.38
C VAL A 286 6.93 -7.09 7.26
N ALA A 287 6.86 -5.77 7.07
CA ALA A 287 5.92 -4.91 7.79
C ALA A 287 4.47 -5.35 7.53
N ALA A 288 4.12 -5.67 6.29
CA ALA A 288 2.80 -6.14 5.91
C ALA A 288 2.42 -7.46 6.61
N ALA A 289 3.37 -8.41 6.68
CA ALA A 289 3.15 -9.68 7.38
C ALA A 289 2.95 -9.52 8.89
N LEU A 290 3.55 -8.49 9.49
CA LEU A 290 3.40 -8.15 10.92
C LEU A 290 2.15 -7.30 11.19
N TRP A 291 1.55 -6.70 10.17
CA TRP A 291 0.43 -5.76 10.34
C TRP A 291 -0.84 -6.46 10.80
N ARG A 292 -1.57 -5.82 11.71
CA ARG A 292 -2.87 -6.32 12.18
C ARG A 292 -3.94 -5.21 12.05
N PRO A 293 -5.12 -5.53 11.56
CA PRO A 293 -5.58 -6.82 11.02
C PRO A 293 -4.92 -7.18 9.68
N ALA A 294 -4.81 -8.48 9.36
CA ALA A 294 -4.08 -9.00 8.21
C ALA A 294 -4.51 -8.39 6.85
N ARG A 295 -5.81 -8.05 6.69
CA ARG A 295 -6.31 -7.37 5.49
C ARG A 295 -5.63 -6.03 5.20
N LEU A 296 -5.21 -5.31 6.24
CA LEU A 296 -4.47 -4.05 6.08
C LEU A 296 -3.03 -4.33 5.66
N GLY A 297 -2.40 -5.38 6.23
CA GLY A 297 -1.11 -5.87 5.75
C GLY A 297 -1.18 -6.31 4.30
N ALA A 298 -2.25 -7.02 3.89
CA ALA A 298 -2.45 -7.40 2.49
C ALA A 298 -2.52 -6.18 1.57
N ALA A 299 -3.21 -5.09 1.97
CA ALA A 299 -3.26 -3.86 1.17
C ALA A 299 -1.87 -3.22 1.01
N LEU A 300 -1.06 -3.19 2.07
CA LEU A 300 0.30 -2.68 2.03
C LEU A 300 1.19 -3.55 1.12
N LEU A 301 1.10 -4.88 1.24
CA LEU A 301 1.84 -5.83 0.39
C LEU A 301 1.40 -5.73 -1.06
N ALA A 302 0.10 -5.63 -1.35
CA ALA A 302 -0.42 -5.43 -2.70
C ALA A 302 0.17 -4.16 -3.33
N GLY A 303 0.18 -3.05 -2.57
CA GLY A 303 0.81 -1.80 -3.03
C GLY A 303 2.28 -1.96 -3.40
N ALA A 304 3.04 -2.74 -2.64
CA ALA A 304 4.45 -3.02 -2.94
C ALA A 304 4.64 -3.99 -4.12
N LEU A 305 3.74 -4.96 -4.28
CA LEU A 305 3.82 -5.95 -5.36
C LEU A 305 3.50 -5.36 -6.73
N ILE A 306 2.63 -4.35 -6.80
CA ILE A 306 2.22 -3.74 -8.08
C ILE A 306 3.41 -3.17 -8.85
N PRO A 307 4.31 -2.35 -8.26
CA PRO A 307 5.50 -1.89 -8.97
C PRO A 307 6.41 -3.02 -9.42
N MET A 308 6.58 -4.07 -8.60
CA MET A 308 7.41 -5.21 -8.97
C MET A 308 6.80 -6.00 -10.14
N ALA A 309 5.48 -6.22 -10.14
CA ALA A 309 4.79 -6.84 -11.27
C ALA A 309 4.84 -5.98 -12.53
N ALA A 310 4.75 -4.66 -12.40
CA ALA A 310 4.84 -3.73 -13.52
C ALA A 310 6.21 -3.81 -14.22
N GLN A 311 7.30 -4.01 -13.49
CA GLN A 311 8.62 -4.23 -14.06
C GLN A 311 8.70 -5.53 -14.87
N ALA A 312 8.07 -6.62 -14.37
CA ALA A 312 8.01 -7.87 -15.14
C ALA A 312 7.21 -7.67 -16.46
N ILE A 313 6.12 -6.92 -16.42
CA ILE A 313 5.34 -6.58 -17.62
C ILE A 313 6.18 -5.74 -18.60
N SER A 314 6.92 -4.76 -18.08
CA SER A 314 7.84 -3.94 -18.88
C SER A 314 8.88 -4.80 -19.61
N ALA A 315 9.52 -5.73 -18.91
CA ALA A 315 10.51 -6.65 -19.47
C ALA A 315 9.89 -7.55 -20.58
N LEU A 316 8.65 -8.03 -20.37
CA LEU A 316 7.92 -8.80 -21.41
C LEU A 316 7.66 -7.95 -22.65
N ILE A 317 7.23 -6.70 -22.49
CA ILE A 317 7.00 -5.78 -23.60
C ILE A 317 8.32 -5.51 -24.33
N GLN A 318 9.39 -5.21 -23.59
CA GLN A 318 10.71 -4.96 -24.16
C GLN A 318 11.24 -6.18 -24.93
N ALA A 319 11.08 -7.39 -24.39
CA ALA A 319 11.46 -8.62 -25.08
C ALA A 319 10.64 -8.90 -26.36
N SER A 320 9.45 -8.31 -26.49
CA SER A 320 8.62 -8.44 -27.70
C SER A 320 8.93 -7.39 -28.77
N GLN A 321 9.72 -6.35 -28.44
CA GLN A 321 10.07 -5.29 -29.39
C GLN A 321 11.18 -5.75 -30.34
N SER A 322 11.16 -5.22 -31.56
CA SER A 322 12.24 -5.43 -32.52
C SER A 322 13.49 -4.66 -32.11
N ILE A 323 14.60 -5.36 -32.06
CA ILE A 323 15.89 -4.79 -31.64
C ILE A 323 16.62 -4.23 -32.86
N SER A 324 17.00 -2.96 -32.77
CA SER A 324 17.82 -2.34 -33.79
C SER A 324 19.30 -2.76 -33.61
N PRO A 325 20.01 -3.16 -34.68
CA PRO A 325 21.45 -3.41 -34.63
C PRO A 325 22.25 -2.25 -34.08
N ALA A 326 21.77 -1.01 -34.22
CA ALA A 326 22.40 0.19 -33.69
C ALA A 326 22.55 0.17 -32.17
N GLN A 327 21.69 -0.51 -31.42
CA GLN A 327 21.79 -0.68 -29.97
C GLN A 327 23.04 -1.48 -29.56
N PHE A 328 23.61 -2.27 -30.47
CA PHE A 328 24.87 -3.01 -30.31
C PHE A 328 26.05 -2.29 -30.98
N GLY A 329 25.91 -1.02 -31.39
CA GLY A 329 26.95 -0.29 -32.10
C GLY A 329 27.16 -0.78 -33.55
N ILE A 330 26.26 -1.57 -34.09
CA ILE A 330 26.34 -2.14 -35.44
C ILE A 330 25.47 -1.30 -36.39
N SER A 331 26.05 -0.70 -37.44
CA SER A 331 25.28 0.03 -38.42
C SER A 331 24.32 -0.91 -39.17
N ALA A 332 23.16 -0.40 -39.56
CA ALA A 332 22.14 -1.17 -40.28
C ALA A 332 22.70 -1.79 -41.57
N SER A 333 23.56 -1.03 -42.28
CA SER A 333 24.23 -1.53 -43.51
C SER A 333 25.16 -2.70 -43.22
N ARG A 334 25.91 -2.66 -42.13
CA ARG A 334 26.81 -3.76 -41.75
C ARG A 334 26.01 -4.97 -41.28
N ALA A 335 24.92 -4.77 -40.54
CA ALA A 335 24.04 -5.84 -40.13
C ALA A 335 23.43 -6.57 -41.34
N ALA A 336 22.96 -5.80 -42.36
CA ALA A 336 22.44 -6.33 -43.59
C ALA A 336 23.51 -7.12 -44.39
N GLN A 337 24.74 -6.59 -44.51
CA GLN A 337 25.85 -7.28 -45.17
C GLN A 337 26.19 -8.61 -44.50
N LEU A 338 26.12 -8.67 -43.17
CA LEU A 338 26.38 -9.88 -42.37
C LEU A 338 25.18 -10.82 -42.31
N GLY A 339 24.03 -10.45 -42.84
CA GLY A 339 22.76 -11.17 -42.65
C GLY A 339 22.42 -11.37 -41.17
N LEU A 340 22.79 -10.37 -40.30
CA LEU A 340 22.67 -10.46 -38.85
C LEU A 340 21.21 -10.38 -38.43
N THR A 341 20.72 -11.39 -37.74
CA THR A 341 19.43 -11.36 -37.06
C THR A 341 19.65 -11.31 -35.54
N ILE A 342 18.94 -10.41 -34.88
CA ILE A 342 19.01 -10.23 -33.44
C ILE A 342 17.63 -10.58 -32.85
N THR A 343 17.60 -11.55 -31.97
CA THR A 343 16.37 -11.91 -31.24
C THR A 343 16.59 -11.70 -29.77
N SER A 344 15.62 -11.06 -29.13
CA SER A 344 15.59 -10.94 -27.66
C SER A 344 14.97 -12.19 -27.03
N GLY A 345 15.35 -12.46 -25.81
CA GLY A 345 14.79 -13.49 -24.97
C GLY A 345 14.89 -13.12 -23.51
N LEU A 346 14.12 -13.80 -22.69
CA LEU A 346 14.15 -13.62 -21.24
C LEU A 346 15.00 -14.70 -20.60
N THR A 347 15.79 -14.30 -19.60
CA THR A 347 16.67 -15.21 -18.85
C THR A 347 15.89 -16.05 -17.83
N LEU A 348 16.51 -17.09 -17.31
CA LEU A 348 15.96 -17.88 -16.21
C LEU A 348 15.68 -17.02 -14.97
N ALA A 349 16.49 -15.99 -14.71
CA ALA A 349 16.30 -15.06 -13.59
C ALA A 349 14.97 -14.33 -13.66
N PHE A 350 14.53 -13.91 -14.85
CA PHE A 350 13.22 -13.31 -15.07
C PHE A 350 12.07 -14.27 -14.67
N TRP A 351 12.15 -15.52 -15.09
CA TRP A 351 11.11 -16.50 -14.79
C TRP A 351 11.04 -16.85 -13.30
N ILE A 352 12.19 -16.97 -12.63
CA ILE A 352 12.26 -17.13 -11.18
C ILE A 352 11.64 -15.93 -10.47
N TYR A 353 12.02 -14.71 -10.88
CA TYR A 353 11.46 -13.48 -10.34
C TYR A 353 9.94 -13.45 -10.47
N SER A 354 9.42 -13.71 -11.66
CA SER A 354 7.99 -13.71 -11.96
C SER A 354 7.23 -14.74 -11.12
N ALA A 355 7.77 -15.95 -10.99
CA ALA A 355 7.19 -17.00 -10.15
C ALA A 355 7.11 -16.58 -8.67
N LEU A 356 8.16 -15.95 -8.15
CA LEU A 356 8.20 -15.46 -6.76
C LEU A 356 7.23 -14.30 -6.53
N VAL A 357 7.07 -13.37 -7.48
CA VAL A 357 6.06 -12.30 -7.42
C VAL A 357 4.65 -12.89 -7.40
N ILE A 358 4.37 -13.88 -8.24
CA ILE A 358 3.08 -14.59 -8.24
C ILE A 358 2.84 -15.32 -6.91
N ALA A 359 3.85 -15.99 -6.37
CA ALA A 359 3.75 -16.66 -5.07
C ALA A 359 3.43 -15.67 -3.95
N LEU A 360 4.07 -14.49 -3.93
CA LEU A 360 3.75 -13.42 -2.98
C LEU A 360 2.34 -12.84 -3.18
N ALA A 361 1.86 -12.74 -4.41
CA ALA A 361 0.47 -12.36 -4.68
C ALA A 361 -0.50 -13.39 -4.11
N GLY A 362 -0.16 -14.69 -4.17
CA GLY A 362 -0.88 -15.77 -3.50
C GLY A 362 -0.90 -15.61 -1.98
N VAL A 363 0.22 -15.23 -1.35
CA VAL A 363 0.27 -14.91 0.09
C VAL A 363 -0.60 -13.71 0.41
N CYS A 364 -0.56 -12.66 -0.42
CA CYS A 364 -1.42 -11.47 -0.27
C CYS A 364 -2.91 -11.87 -0.28
N ALA A 365 -3.33 -12.69 -1.24
CA ALA A 365 -4.69 -13.22 -1.31
C ALA A 365 -5.05 -14.07 -0.08
N TRP A 366 -4.12 -14.91 0.39
CA TRP A 366 -4.32 -15.67 1.64
C TRP A 366 -4.58 -14.77 2.84
N MET A 367 -3.85 -13.65 2.97
CA MET A 367 -4.03 -12.71 4.08
C MET A 367 -5.42 -12.06 4.08
N LEU A 368 -6.13 -12.05 2.95
CA LEU A 368 -7.49 -11.54 2.84
C LEU A 368 -8.55 -12.55 3.32
N ILE A 369 -8.21 -13.86 3.37
CA ILE A 369 -9.13 -14.90 3.81
C ILE A 369 -9.35 -14.76 5.33
N PRO A 370 -10.59 -14.53 5.80
CA PRO A 370 -10.87 -14.40 7.21
C PRO A 370 -10.50 -15.72 7.93
N ALA A 371 -9.74 -15.59 9.01
CA ALA A 371 -9.49 -16.72 9.88
C ALA A 371 -10.84 -17.25 10.41
N ARG A 372 -11.13 -18.55 10.20
CA ARG A 372 -12.30 -19.17 10.80
C ARG A 372 -12.28 -18.91 12.30
N PRO A 373 -13.39 -18.43 12.90
CA PRO A 373 -13.45 -18.27 14.34
C PRO A 373 -13.13 -19.64 14.95
N GLN A 374 -12.05 -19.68 15.75
CA GLN A 374 -11.81 -20.86 16.57
C GLN A 374 -13.06 -21.04 17.43
N ARG A 375 -13.81 -22.16 17.22
CA ARG A 375 -14.82 -22.57 18.18
C ARG A 375 -14.10 -22.61 19.53
N GLN A 376 -14.38 -21.63 20.39
CA GLN A 376 -13.99 -21.76 21.79
C GLN A 376 -14.54 -23.14 22.21
N PRO A 377 -13.67 -24.03 22.74
CA PRO A 377 -14.17 -25.23 23.37
C PRO A 377 -15.22 -24.73 24.36
N ALA A 378 -16.44 -25.28 24.27
CA ALA A 378 -17.49 -24.95 25.19
C ALA A 378 -16.91 -25.18 26.60
N THR A 379 -16.47 -24.06 27.20
CA THR A 379 -16.04 -24.08 28.61
C THR A 379 -17.22 -24.64 29.33
N GLY A 380 -17.02 -25.84 29.90
CA GLY A 380 -18.04 -26.69 30.49
C GLY A 380 -19.04 -25.90 31.32
N ALA A 381 -20.26 -26.30 31.21
CA ALA A 381 -21.41 -25.76 31.88
C ALA A 381 -20.99 -25.17 33.23
N ALA A 382 -21.07 -23.84 33.33
CA ALA A 382 -20.93 -23.17 34.62
C ALA A 382 -21.95 -23.85 35.53
N THR A 383 -21.46 -24.64 36.48
CA THR A 383 -22.23 -25.12 37.60
C THR A 383 -23.01 -23.93 38.14
N ALA A 384 -24.33 -24.01 38.01
CA ALA A 384 -25.23 -22.99 38.56
C ALA A 384 -24.82 -22.71 40.01
N PRO A 385 -24.68 -21.46 40.41
CA PRO A 385 -24.41 -21.15 41.81
C PRO A 385 -25.57 -21.73 42.63
N ALA A 386 -25.22 -22.59 43.62
CA ALA A 386 -26.18 -23.18 44.54
C ALA A 386 -27.06 -22.06 45.12
N ALA A 387 -28.38 -22.28 44.99
CA ALA A 387 -29.38 -21.38 45.55
C ALA A 387 -29.10 -21.18 47.05
N PHE A 388 -28.78 -19.94 47.42
CA PHE A 388 -28.73 -19.52 48.80
C PHE A 388 -30.16 -19.61 49.35
N SER A 389 -30.46 -20.66 50.14
CA SER A 389 -31.70 -20.75 50.91
C SER A 389 -31.57 -19.82 52.13
N TRP A 390 -32.34 -18.74 52.11
CA TRP A 390 -32.64 -18.00 53.34
C TRP A 390 -33.58 -18.84 54.18
N GLN A 391 -33.07 -19.42 55.27
CA GLN A 391 -33.92 -19.89 56.35
C GLN A 391 -34.15 -18.73 57.31
N ALA A 392 -35.43 -18.49 57.60
CA ALA A 392 -35.95 -17.50 58.56
C ALA A 392 -35.59 -17.76 60.00
#